data_0d579cf2efdc975ba52b74fd4709289e
#
_entry.id   0d579cf2efdc975ba52b74fd4709289e
#
_cell.length_a   1.000
_cell.length_b   1.000
_cell.length_c   1.000
_cell.angle_alpha   90.00
_cell.angle_beta   90.00
_cell.angle_gamma   90.00
#
_symmetry.space_group_name_H-M   'P 1'
#
loop_
_entity.id
_entity.type
_entity.pdbx_description
1 polymer ?
#
loop_
_entity_poly.entity_id
_entity_poly.type
_entity_poly.pdbx_seq_one_letter_code
_entity_poly.pdbx_strand_id
1 'polypeptide(L)'
;LGRLGDPTMAELLVPLLDPRRYDSQVIVSAVRALADLGARENIPTLMRLLQEPDLDFAILIEVLKALGRVGGAESTDLFLDLLSHPRSAIRVEALRGLANFDSQTFVLMLSGFDGDPHWSVRAALADILGSMNSDLAMARLEAMLDDPDRRVLPFVLRGLDASRATEVALQYLASDDVVMGRVAAQQLGVHTSAEGALALKRAYEMSQGGERAVLRRAIVEAIVTYGGSVSAELMHEALKDSDWSVRTRAAQVLDAEEVTKPYEGRIRPLPAPGFEEALTLAVPTVSPQVYLETDAGTIQIELLVLDAPLSSSRFAELAGNGYFHGVPFHDVVANGLVRGGDPRGDGFGGTGVTLRDELSERPILRGTVGLTLQGEEPETAEGQFFIALTPQPELDGHYTVIGRVVDGMAVVDGLTQWDVIRRTRVWDGVSMTGLE
;
A
#
# COMPACT_ATOMS: atom_id res chain seq x y z
N LEU A 1 -13.27 -10.04 -19.94
CA LEU A 1 -14.54 -9.58 -20.52
C LEU A 1 -14.86 -8.16 -20.02
N GLY A 2 -14.77 -7.87 -18.72
CA GLY A 2 -15.04 -6.53 -18.18
C GLY A 2 -14.28 -5.40 -18.89
N ARG A 3 -12.98 -5.57 -19.13
CA ARG A 3 -12.14 -4.60 -19.86
C ARG A 3 -12.51 -4.38 -21.33
N LEU A 4 -13.29 -5.27 -21.95
CA LEU A 4 -13.76 -5.08 -23.32
C LEU A 4 -14.88 -4.03 -23.44
N GLY A 5 -15.54 -3.70 -22.33
CA GLY A 5 -16.57 -2.65 -22.26
C GLY A 5 -17.86 -2.93 -23.03
N ASP A 6 -18.08 -4.19 -23.48
CA ASP A 6 -19.31 -4.57 -24.18
C ASP A 6 -20.35 -5.08 -23.17
N PRO A 7 -21.46 -4.32 -22.91
CA PRO A 7 -22.46 -4.69 -21.93
C PRO A 7 -23.14 -6.03 -22.21
N THR A 8 -23.19 -6.48 -23.46
CA THR A 8 -23.79 -7.78 -23.82
C THR A 8 -23.04 -8.97 -23.21
N MET A 9 -21.78 -8.77 -22.84
CA MET A 9 -20.99 -9.79 -22.15
C MET A 9 -21.48 -10.09 -20.73
N ALA A 10 -22.31 -9.22 -20.14
CA ALA A 10 -22.87 -9.45 -18.80
C ALA A 10 -23.68 -10.76 -18.73
N GLU A 11 -24.45 -11.09 -19.78
CA GLU A 11 -25.23 -12.32 -19.84
C GLU A 11 -24.36 -13.60 -19.73
N LEU A 12 -23.10 -13.53 -20.18
CA LEU A 12 -22.15 -14.65 -20.09
C LEU A 12 -21.53 -14.77 -18.68
N LEU A 13 -21.53 -13.69 -17.91
CA LEU A 13 -20.93 -13.64 -16.57
C LEU A 13 -21.90 -14.08 -15.48
N VAL A 14 -23.19 -13.79 -15.63
CA VAL A 14 -24.22 -14.12 -14.62
C VAL A 14 -24.24 -15.61 -14.24
N PRO A 15 -24.14 -16.59 -15.18
CA PRO A 15 -24.09 -18.02 -14.81
C PRO A 15 -22.87 -18.41 -13.96
N LEU A 16 -21.79 -17.61 -13.98
CA LEU A 16 -20.58 -17.85 -13.19
C LEU A 16 -20.71 -17.44 -11.72
N LEU A 17 -21.82 -16.81 -11.33
CA LEU A 17 -22.07 -16.35 -9.97
C LEU A 17 -22.63 -17.42 -9.02
N ASP A 18 -22.78 -18.68 -9.47
CA ASP A 18 -23.33 -19.76 -8.66
C ASP A 18 -22.25 -20.40 -7.75
N PRO A 19 -22.27 -20.16 -6.40
CA PRO A 19 -21.26 -20.70 -5.48
C PRO A 19 -21.26 -22.22 -5.34
N ARG A 20 -22.31 -22.87 -5.86
CA ARG A 20 -22.42 -24.36 -5.86
C ARG A 20 -21.69 -24.99 -7.04
N ARG A 21 -21.33 -24.19 -8.05
CA ARG A 21 -20.72 -24.65 -9.30
C ARG A 21 -19.31 -24.15 -9.51
N TYR A 22 -19.00 -22.97 -8.97
CA TYR A 22 -17.76 -22.29 -9.21
C TYR A 22 -17.08 -21.92 -7.88
N ASP A 23 -15.76 -21.92 -7.88
CA ASP A 23 -14.97 -21.48 -6.76
C ASP A 23 -14.99 -19.94 -6.59
N SER A 24 -14.54 -19.48 -5.43
CA SER A 24 -14.53 -18.06 -5.07
C SER A 24 -13.77 -17.21 -6.10
N GLN A 25 -12.68 -17.72 -6.69
CA GLN A 25 -11.87 -16.96 -7.65
C GLN A 25 -12.64 -16.66 -8.94
N VAL A 26 -13.41 -17.61 -9.45
CA VAL A 26 -14.25 -17.42 -10.62
C VAL A 26 -15.35 -16.42 -10.33
N ILE A 27 -16.04 -16.55 -9.19
CA ILE A 27 -17.14 -15.66 -8.80
C ILE A 27 -16.64 -14.23 -8.60
N VAL A 28 -15.56 -14.02 -7.86
CA VAL A 28 -14.93 -12.71 -7.66
C VAL A 28 -14.58 -12.05 -8.99
N SER A 29 -14.00 -12.83 -9.93
CA SER A 29 -13.66 -12.31 -11.26
C SER A 29 -14.90 -11.94 -12.08
N ALA A 30 -15.96 -12.72 -11.97
CA ALA A 30 -17.23 -12.44 -12.66
C ALA A 30 -17.95 -11.21 -12.09
N VAL A 31 -17.98 -11.07 -10.75
CA VAL A 31 -18.54 -9.90 -10.06
C VAL A 31 -17.79 -8.63 -10.47
N ARG A 32 -16.46 -8.68 -10.46
CA ARG A 32 -15.62 -7.54 -10.88
C ARG A 32 -15.86 -7.14 -12.32
N ALA A 33 -15.95 -8.14 -13.22
CA ALA A 33 -16.22 -7.89 -14.63
C ALA A 33 -17.62 -7.28 -14.86
N LEU A 34 -18.65 -7.69 -14.10
CA LEU A 34 -19.99 -7.07 -14.15
C LEU A 34 -19.94 -5.61 -13.70
N ALA A 35 -19.19 -5.30 -12.64
CA ALA A 35 -19.00 -3.94 -12.19
C ALA A 35 -18.25 -3.08 -13.22
N ASP A 36 -17.22 -3.63 -13.87
CA ASP A 36 -16.44 -2.93 -14.92
C ASP A 36 -17.30 -2.64 -16.17
N LEU A 37 -18.24 -3.52 -16.50
CA LEU A 37 -19.22 -3.31 -17.57
C LEU A 37 -20.31 -2.29 -17.21
N GLY A 38 -20.43 -1.88 -15.95
CA GLY A 38 -21.49 -1.02 -15.48
C GLY A 38 -22.89 -1.66 -15.55
N ALA A 39 -22.97 -2.98 -15.42
CA ALA A 39 -24.14 -3.81 -15.67
C ALA A 39 -25.22 -3.67 -14.58
N ARG A 40 -25.90 -2.52 -14.52
CA ARG A 40 -26.90 -2.18 -13.49
C ARG A 40 -28.09 -3.14 -13.46
N GLU A 41 -28.47 -3.72 -14.58
CA GLU A 41 -29.53 -4.73 -14.69
C GLU A 41 -29.25 -5.98 -13.84
N ASN A 42 -27.99 -6.21 -13.45
CA ASN A 42 -27.58 -7.33 -12.62
C ASN A 42 -27.54 -7.03 -11.12
N ILE A 43 -27.86 -5.81 -10.68
CA ILE A 43 -27.96 -5.45 -9.24
C ILE A 43 -28.81 -6.46 -8.47
N PRO A 44 -30.03 -6.85 -8.91
CA PRO A 44 -30.83 -7.84 -8.18
C PRO A 44 -30.14 -9.20 -8.04
N THR A 45 -29.32 -9.59 -9.02
CA THR A 45 -28.54 -10.84 -8.97
C THR A 45 -27.40 -10.75 -7.97
N LEU A 46 -26.68 -9.62 -7.92
CA LEU A 46 -25.65 -9.36 -6.92
C LEU A 46 -26.24 -9.30 -5.50
N MET A 47 -27.38 -8.65 -5.33
CA MET A 47 -28.10 -8.60 -4.04
C MET A 47 -28.55 -9.99 -3.57
N ARG A 48 -28.96 -10.86 -4.50
CA ARG A 48 -29.33 -12.25 -4.18
C ARG A 48 -28.10 -13.06 -3.77
N LEU A 49 -26.94 -12.85 -4.41
CA LEU A 49 -25.69 -13.53 -4.04
C LEU A 49 -25.29 -13.23 -2.59
N LEU A 50 -25.54 -12.03 -2.08
CA LEU A 50 -25.31 -11.68 -0.67
C LEU A 50 -26.18 -12.47 0.32
N GLN A 51 -27.27 -13.08 -0.15
CA GLN A 51 -28.20 -13.87 0.68
C GLN A 51 -27.84 -15.37 0.74
N GLU A 52 -26.81 -15.80 -0.03
CA GLU A 52 -26.36 -17.19 0.02
C GLU A 52 -25.75 -17.49 1.40
N PRO A 53 -26.16 -18.63 2.04
CA PRO A 53 -25.59 -19.01 3.32
C PRO A 53 -24.10 -19.33 3.16
N ASP A 54 -23.31 -18.97 4.19
CA ASP A 54 -21.87 -19.23 4.23
C ASP A 54 -21.08 -18.68 3.03
N LEU A 55 -21.52 -17.54 2.51
CA LEU A 55 -20.84 -16.87 1.40
C LEU A 55 -19.38 -16.55 1.79
N ASP A 56 -18.45 -16.93 0.93
CA ASP A 56 -17.05 -16.62 1.08
C ASP A 56 -16.82 -15.11 1.26
N PHE A 57 -15.97 -14.73 2.23
CA PHE A 57 -15.74 -13.33 2.57
C PHE A 57 -15.18 -12.51 1.40
N ALA A 58 -14.32 -13.12 0.56
CA ALA A 58 -13.79 -12.46 -0.63
C ALA A 58 -14.90 -12.13 -1.64
N ILE A 59 -15.88 -13.04 -1.83
CA ILE A 59 -17.05 -12.79 -2.70
C ILE A 59 -17.89 -11.67 -2.10
N LEU A 60 -18.17 -11.72 -0.78
CA LEU A 60 -18.97 -10.70 -0.10
C LEU A 60 -18.38 -9.31 -0.30
N ILE A 61 -17.10 -9.12 -0.02
CA ILE A 61 -16.41 -7.84 -0.19
C ILE A 61 -16.46 -7.38 -1.65
N GLU A 62 -16.20 -8.27 -2.62
CA GLU A 62 -16.21 -7.89 -4.04
C GLU A 62 -17.62 -7.50 -4.52
N VAL A 63 -18.66 -8.20 -4.03
CA VAL A 63 -20.07 -7.83 -4.34
C VAL A 63 -20.41 -6.46 -3.76
N LEU A 64 -19.99 -6.15 -2.53
CA LEU A 64 -20.20 -4.83 -1.94
C LEU A 64 -19.49 -3.74 -2.74
N LYS A 65 -18.24 -3.96 -3.16
CA LYS A 65 -17.52 -3.06 -4.07
C LYS A 65 -18.24 -2.86 -5.40
N ALA A 66 -18.72 -3.96 -5.99
CA ALA A 66 -19.48 -3.91 -7.24
C ALA A 66 -20.77 -3.11 -7.08
N LEU A 67 -21.57 -3.38 -6.04
CA LEU A 67 -22.78 -2.64 -5.75
C LEU A 67 -22.51 -1.15 -5.45
N GLY A 68 -21.41 -0.83 -4.76
CA GLY A 68 -20.98 0.55 -4.53
C GLY A 68 -20.63 1.31 -5.82
N ARG A 69 -20.13 0.60 -6.85
CA ARG A 69 -19.78 1.19 -8.17
C ARG A 69 -20.97 1.33 -9.12
N VAL A 70 -21.81 0.31 -9.20
CA VAL A 70 -22.88 0.24 -10.20
C VAL A 70 -24.27 0.45 -9.62
N GLY A 71 -24.45 0.31 -8.31
CA GLY A 71 -25.70 0.49 -7.60
C GLY A 71 -26.21 1.92 -7.63
N GLY A 72 -27.30 2.15 -6.95
CA GLY A 72 -27.96 3.44 -6.80
C GLY A 72 -28.83 3.41 -5.56
N ALA A 73 -29.93 4.13 -5.59
CA ALA A 73 -30.87 4.21 -4.46
C ALA A 73 -31.35 2.84 -3.95
N GLU A 74 -31.40 1.84 -4.84
CA GLU A 74 -31.82 0.47 -4.47
C GLU A 74 -30.85 -0.22 -3.50
N SER A 75 -29.59 0.20 -3.48
CA SER A 75 -28.55 -0.38 -2.60
C SER A 75 -28.33 0.46 -1.33
N THR A 76 -28.98 1.61 -1.21
CA THR A 76 -28.76 2.55 -0.08
C THR A 76 -29.11 1.90 1.26
N ASP A 77 -30.28 1.27 1.36
CA ASP A 77 -30.73 0.65 2.61
C ASP A 77 -29.77 -0.47 3.06
N LEU A 78 -29.27 -1.27 2.10
CA LEU A 78 -28.26 -2.29 2.38
C LEU A 78 -27.02 -1.67 3.02
N PHE A 79 -26.47 -0.61 2.41
CA PHE A 79 -25.24 0.00 2.92
C PHE A 79 -25.46 0.72 4.26
N LEU A 80 -26.64 1.31 4.49
CA LEU A 80 -26.99 1.88 5.79
C LEU A 80 -26.98 0.81 6.90
N ASP A 81 -27.56 -0.36 6.65
CA ASP A 81 -27.56 -1.48 7.61
C ASP A 81 -26.13 -1.97 7.88
N LEU A 82 -25.30 -2.02 6.84
CA LEU A 82 -23.92 -2.51 6.93
C LEU A 82 -22.98 -1.55 7.68
N LEU A 83 -23.33 -0.29 7.91
CA LEU A 83 -22.53 0.62 8.74
C LEU A 83 -22.39 0.16 10.19
N SER A 84 -23.31 -0.69 10.66
CA SER A 84 -23.26 -1.29 12.00
C SER A 84 -22.63 -2.69 12.03
N HIS A 85 -22.07 -3.16 10.91
CA HIS A 85 -21.52 -4.51 10.82
C HIS A 85 -20.29 -4.70 11.73
N PRO A 86 -20.11 -5.85 12.42
CA PRO A 86 -18.99 -6.05 13.33
C PRO A 86 -17.61 -5.97 12.66
N ARG A 87 -17.48 -6.38 11.40
CA ARG A 87 -16.21 -6.31 10.64
C ARG A 87 -16.00 -4.92 10.04
N SER A 88 -14.89 -4.27 10.38
CA SER A 88 -14.53 -2.93 9.88
C SER A 88 -14.42 -2.86 8.35
N ALA A 89 -13.89 -3.90 7.70
CA ALA A 89 -13.79 -3.95 6.25
C ALA A 89 -15.15 -3.81 5.55
N ILE A 90 -16.22 -4.41 6.11
CA ILE A 90 -17.58 -4.27 5.57
C ILE A 90 -18.11 -2.86 5.80
N ARG A 91 -17.87 -2.25 6.96
CA ARG A 91 -18.25 -0.85 7.22
C ARG A 91 -17.54 0.14 6.29
N VAL A 92 -16.27 -0.14 5.95
CA VAL A 92 -15.52 0.65 4.94
C VAL A 92 -16.19 0.60 3.58
N GLU A 93 -16.56 -0.60 3.10
CA GLU A 93 -17.24 -0.72 1.80
C GLU A 93 -18.65 -0.12 1.83
N ALA A 94 -19.33 -0.16 2.98
CA ALA A 94 -20.62 0.51 3.16
C ALA A 94 -20.50 2.04 3.05
N LEU A 95 -19.49 2.64 3.69
CA LEU A 95 -19.21 4.09 3.56
C LEU A 95 -18.90 4.47 2.11
N ARG A 96 -18.05 3.71 1.43
CA ARG A 96 -17.70 3.96 0.02
C ARG A 96 -18.92 3.86 -0.90
N GLY A 97 -19.77 2.85 -0.68
CA GLY A 97 -20.99 2.67 -1.44
C GLY A 97 -21.93 3.88 -1.29
N LEU A 98 -22.19 4.31 -0.06
CA LEU A 98 -23.05 5.47 0.23
C LEU A 98 -22.51 6.77 -0.37
N ALA A 99 -21.19 6.99 -0.26
CA ALA A 99 -20.55 8.19 -0.80
C ALA A 99 -20.66 8.30 -2.32
N ASN A 100 -20.67 7.17 -3.03
CA ASN A 100 -20.80 7.13 -4.49
C ASN A 100 -22.23 7.43 -5.00
N PHE A 101 -23.26 7.24 -4.17
CA PHE A 101 -24.66 7.42 -4.62
C PHE A 101 -25.09 8.86 -4.56
N ASP A 102 -24.87 9.55 -3.45
CA ASP A 102 -25.21 10.95 -3.25
C ASP A 102 -24.26 11.57 -2.22
N SER A 103 -23.23 12.23 -2.74
CA SER A 103 -22.19 12.84 -1.90
C SER A 103 -22.73 13.94 -0.98
N GLN A 104 -23.75 14.67 -1.37
CA GLN A 104 -24.34 15.74 -0.52
C GLN A 104 -25.13 15.14 0.63
N THR A 105 -26.02 14.20 0.35
CA THR A 105 -26.79 13.49 1.38
C THR A 105 -25.85 12.70 2.29
N PHE A 106 -24.81 12.07 1.75
CA PHE A 106 -23.80 11.35 2.52
C PHE A 106 -23.17 12.25 3.59
N VAL A 107 -22.68 13.45 3.22
CA VAL A 107 -22.03 14.36 4.18
C VAL A 107 -23.00 14.82 5.26
N LEU A 108 -24.28 15.05 4.92
CA LEU A 108 -25.31 15.40 5.90
C LEU A 108 -25.61 14.24 6.86
N MET A 109 -25.56 12.98 6.39
CA MET A 109 -25.81 11.80 7.20
C MET A 109 -24.64 11.50 8.16
N LEU A 110 -23.44 12.01 7.90
CA LEU A 110 -22.24 11.75 8.68
C LEU A 110 -22.26 12.32 10.10
N SER A 111 -23.24 13.10 10.49
CA SER A 111 -23.32 13.65 11.85
C SER A 111 -23.37 12.60 12.98
N GLY A 112 -23.58 11.32 12.63
CA GLY A 112 -23.59 10.17 13.55
C GLY A 112 -22.37 9.24 13.44
N PHE A 113 -21.42 9.48 12.52
CA PHE A 113 -20.31 8.55 12.23
C PHE A 113 -18.96 8.93 12.85
N ASP A 114 -18.91 9.95 13.68
CA ASP A 114 -17.67 10.44 14.31
C ASP A 114 -17.02 9.47 15.29
N GLY A 115 -17.69 8.43 15.62
CA GLY A 115 -17.32 7.54 16.71
C GLY A 115 -17.00 6.11 16.27
N ASP A 116 -16.74 5.81 14.97
CA ASP A 116 -16.41 4.43 14.63
C ASP A 116 -15.18 4.00 15.45
N PRO A 117 -15.29 2.90 16.21
CA PRO A 117 -14.23 2.47 17.10
C PRO A 117 -12.96 2.04 16.36
N HIS A 118 -13.08 1.65 15.08
CA HIS A 118 -11.96 1.16 14.32
C HIS A 118 -11.36 2.28 13.46
N TRP A 119 -10.08 2.54 13.64
CA TRP A 119 -9.35 3.59 12.95
C TRP A 119 -9.44 3.50 11.40
N SER A 120 -9.46 2.27 10.84
CA SER A 120 -9.49 2.11 9.37
C SER A 120 -10.79 2.61 8.73
N VAL A 121 -11.90 2.57 9.48
CA VAL A 121 -13.18 3.14 9.01
C VAL A 121 -13.11 4.67 9.02
N ARG A 122 -12.50 5.26 10.05
CA ARG A 122 -12.25 6.71 10.11
C ARG A 122 -11.24 7.17 9.05
N ALA A 123 -10.19 6.38 8.79
CA ALA A 123 -9.24 6.64 7.71
C ALA A 123 -9.92 6.59 6.33
N ALA A 124 -10.78 5.60 6.08
CA ALA A 124 -11.58 5.52 4.86
C ALA A 124 -12.53 6.71 4.73
N LEU A 125 -13.13 7.15 5.84
CA LEU A 125 -13.95 8.36 5.85
C LEU A 125 -13.15 9.59 5.46
N ALA A 126 -11.93 9.77 5.99
CA ALA A 126 -11.04 10.87 5.63
C ALA A 126 -10.70 10.88 4.13
N ASP A 127 -10.37 9.71 3.57
CA ASP A 127 -10.07 9.54 2.14
C ASP A 127 -11.29 9.88 1.26
N ILE A 128 -12.48 9.44 1.66
CA ILE A 128 -13.74 9.77 0.99
C ILE A 128 -14.01 11.29 1.03
N LEU A 129 -13.94 11.91 2.21
CA LEU A 129 -14.18 13.34 2.38
C LEU A 129 -13.20 14.19 1.57
N GLY A 130 -11.92 13.81 1.55
CA GLY A 130 -10.89 14.48 0.76
C GLY A 130 -11.11 14.42 -0.75
N SER A 131 -11.84 13.40 -1.24
CA SER A 131 -12.22 13.30 -2.65
C SER A 131 -13.45 14.13 -3.03
N MET A 132 -14.17 14.70 -2.04
CA MET A 132 -15.41 15.47 -2.26
C MET A 132 -15.12 16.95 -2.42
N ASN A 133 -15.63 17.55 -3.47
CA ASN A 133 -15.58 19.01 -3.67
C ASN A 133 -16.74 19.70 -2.92
N SER A 134 -16.64 19.80 -1.59
CA SER A 134 -17.68 20.33 -0.71
C SER A 134 -17.07 20.99 0.53
N ASP A 135 -17.46 22.23 0.84
CA ASP A 135 -17.03 22.96 2.03
C ASP A 135 -17.39 22.21 3.32
N LEU A 136 -18.54 21.53 3.33
CA LEU A 136 -18.98 20.75 4.48
C LEU A 136 -18.13 19.49 4.68
N ALA A 137 -17.74 18.81 3.59
CA ALA A 137 -16.82 17.69 3.63
C ALA A 137 -15.43 18.14 4.13
N MET A 138 -14.97 19.29 3.67
CA MET A 138 -13.69 19.87 4.09
C MET A 138 -13.69 20.24 5.57
N ALA A 139 -14.72 20.93 6.05
CA ALA A 139 -14.84 21.26 7.47
C ALA A 139 -14.88 20.00 8.36
N ARG A 140 -15.48 18.92 7.86
CA ARG A 140 -15.51 17.65 8.54
C ARG A 140 -14.14 16.98 8.58
N LEU A 141 -13.44 17.00 7.45
CA LEU A 141 -12.09 16.48 7.32
C LEU A 141 -11.13 17.22 8.23
N GLU A 142 -11.21 18.55 8.32
CA GLU A 142 -10.40 19.34 9.24
C GLU A 142 -10.62 18.96 10.71
N ALA A 143 -11.86 18.68 11.10
CA ALA A 143 -12.15 18.20 12.46
C ALA A 143 -11.49 16.85 12.79
N MET A 144 -11.14 16.05 11.77
CA MET A 144 -10.44 14.78 11.95
C MET A 144 -8.92 14.95 12.16
N LEU A 145 -8.37 16.15 12.11
CA LEU A 145 -6.97 16.41 12.51
C LEU A 145 -6.71 16.10 13.99
N ASP A 146 -7.75 16.12 14.82
CA ASP A 146 -7.69 15.77 16.23
C ASP A 146 -7.99 14.27 16.50
N ASP A 147 -7.96 13.42 15.47
CA ASP A 147 -8.22 11.98 15.64
C ASP A 147 -7.20 11.35 16.60
N PRO A 148 -7.66 10.57 17.59
CA PRO A 148 -6.78 9.97 18.58
C PRO A 148 -5.84 8.91 18.01
N ASP A 149 -6.14 8.35 16.85
CA ASP A 149 -5.30 7.36 16.18
C ASP A 149 -4.49 8.00 15.06
N ARG A 150 -3.18 8.07 15.24
CA ARG A 150 -2.25 8.70 14.29
C ARG A 150 -2.30 8.08 12.89
N ARG A 151 -2.82 6.87 12.73
CA ARG A 151 -2.98 6.21 11.42
C ARG A 151 -4.04 6.88 10.55
N VAL A 152 -4.93 7.66 11.12
CA VAL A 152 -5.94 8.44 10.39
C VAL A 152 -5.35 9.70 9.76
N LEU A 153 -4.38 10.34 10.43
CA LEU A 153 -3.83 11.64 10.02
C LEU A 153 -3.22 11.69 8.61
N PRO A 154 -2.51 10.67 8.11
CA PRO A 154 -2.01 10.66 6.73
C PRO A 154 -3.12 10.82 5.69
N PHE A 155 -4.26 10.20 5.91
CA PHE A 155 -5.42 10.29 5.02
C PHE A 155 -6.09 11.67 5.10
N VAL A 156 -6.18 12.22 6.32
CA VAL A 156 -6.69 13.59 6.53
C VAL A 156 -5.83 14.60 5.78
N LEU A 157 -4.51 14.57 6.01
CA LEU A 157 -3.57 15.52 5.40
C LEU A 157 -3.60 15.49 3.87
N ARG A 158 -3.74 14.30 3.28
CA ARG A 158 -3.82 14.13 1.83
C ARG A 158 -5.12 14.66 1.22
N GLY A 159 -6.19 14.73 2.00
CA GLY A 159 -7.50 15.18 1.55
C GLY A 159 -7.78 16.66 1.76
N LEU A 160 -6.94 17.39 2.53
CA LEU A 160 -7.12 18.82 2.79
C LEU A 160 -6.92 19.66 1.52
N ASP A 161 -7.59 20.83 1.45
CA ASP A 161 -7.32 21.82 0.40
C ASP A 161 -5.88 22.36 0.46
N ALA A 162 -5.43 22.99 -0.64
CA ALA A 162 -4.04 23.41 -0.80
C ALA A 162 -3.52 24.31 0.32
N SER A 163 -4.36 25.23 0.84
CA SER A 163 -3.97 26.18 1.88
C SER A 163 -3.78 25.48 3.22
N ARG A 164 -4.78 24.69 3.60
CA ARG A 164 -4.79 23.97 4.87
C ARG A 164 -3.78 22.83 4.88
N ALA A 165 -3.64 22.10 3.75
CA ALA A 165 -2.64 21.06 3.58
C ALA A 165 -1.22 21.61 3.76
N THR A 166 -0.93 22.79 3.19
CA THR A 166 0.39 23.45 3.36
C THR A 166 0.64 23.82 4.82
N GLU A 167 -0.32 24.45 5.50
CA GLU A 167 -0.19 24.83 6.90
C GLU A 167 0.07 23.61 7.79
N VAL A 168 -0.73 22.57 7.65
CA VAL A 168 -0.61 21.33 8.44
C VAL A 168 0.70 20.59 8.09
N ALA A 169 1.07 20.52 6.81
CA ALA A 169 2.31 19.90 6.39
C ALA A 169 3.55 20.58 7.00
N LEU A 170 3.58 21.91 7.07
CA LEU A 170 4.67 22.65 7.72
C LEU A 170 4.82 22.28 9.21
N GLN A 171 3.71 22.01 9.91
CA GLN A 171 3.74 21.58 11.31
C GLN A 171 4.29 20.16 11.48
N TYR A 172 3.92 19.23 10.57
CA TYR A 172 4.29 17.82 10.69
C TYR A 172 5.63 17.46 10.04
N LEU A 173 6.18 18.30 9.18
CA LEU A 173 7.43 18.03 8.45
C LEU A 173 8.62 17.70 9.38
N ALA A 174 8.70 18.35 10.54
CA ALA A 174 9.72 18.12 11.56
C ALA A 174 9.26 17.18 12.69
N SER A 175 8.14 16.48 12.53
CA SER A 175 7.60 15.56 13.51
C SER A 175 8.55 14.39 13.79
N ASP A 176 8.47 13.82 14.98
CA ASP A 176 9.14 12.55 15.31
C ASP A 176 8.46 11.35 14.61
N ASP A 177 7.21 11.50 14.18
CA ASP A 177 6.53 10.52 13.34
C ASP A 177 7.03 10.64 11.90
N VAL A 178 7.92 9.71 11.52
CA VAL A 178 8.54 9.68 10.18
C VAL A 178 7.49 9.55 9.06
N VAL A 179 6.40 8.82 9.32
CA VAL A 179 5.30 8.66 8.35
C VAL A 179 4.62 10.01 8.12
N MET A 180 4.29 10.72 9.18
CA MET A 180 3.69 12.05 9.05
C MET A 180 4.63 13.06 8.39
N GLY A 181 5.92 13.04 8.74
CA GLY A 181 6.93 13.88 8.08
C GLY A 181 7.01 13.59 6.57
N ARG A 182 6.99 12.32 6.18
CA ARG A 182 6.98 11.90 4.77
C ARG A 182 5.74 12.39 4.02
N VAL A 183 4.54 12.17 4.58
CA VAL A 183 3.29 12.63 3.96
C VAL A 183 3.27 14.17 3.89
N ALA A 184 3.77 14.86 4.90
CA ALA A 184 3.91 16.32 4.90
C ALA A 184 4.83 16.79 3.77
N ALA A 185 5.99 16.14 3.58
CA ALA A 185 6.90 16.46 2.47
C ALA A 185 6.20 16.27 1.11
N GLN A 186 5.46 15.16 0.93
CA GLN A 186 4.69 14.89 -0.29
C GLN A 186 3.64 16.00 -0.55
N GLN A 187 2.89 16.42 0.48
CA GLN A 187 1.90 17.48 0.33
C GLN A 187 2.54 18.84 -0.01
N LEU A 188 3.69 19.17 0.56
CA LEU A 188 4.45 20.36 0.16
C LEU A 188 4.94 20.27 -1.28
N GLY A 189 5.20 19.08 -1.80
CA GLY A 189 5.50 18.86 -3.23
C GLY A 189 4.28 19.05 -4.13
N VAL A 190 3.09 18.65 -3.69
CA VAL A 190 1.83 18.85 -4.44
C VAL A 190 1.40 20.32 -4.41
N HIS A 191 1.53 20.99 -3.26
CA HIS A 191 1.11 22.36 -3.03
C HIS A 191 2.33 23.28 -2.83
N THR A 192 3.01 23.60 -3.94
CA THR A 192 4.27 24.34 -3.91
C THR A 192 4.10 25.79 -3.39
N SER A 193 5.00 26.19 -2.49
CA SER A 193 5.07 27.56 -1.95
C SER A 193 6.51 27.92 -1.60
N ALA A 194 6.84 29.23 -1.54
CA ALA A 194 8.18 29.66 -1.15
C ALA A 194 8.55 29.21 0.27
N GLU A 195 7.57 29.21 1.19
CA GLU A 195 7.74 28.75 2.55
C GLU A 195 7.97 27.23 2.60
N GLY A 196 7.22 26.46 1.80
CA GLY A 196 7.38 25.02 1.66
C GLY A 196 8.77 24.62 1.17
N ALA A 197 9.32 25.32 0.17
CA ALA A 197 10.67 25.09 -0.32
C ALA A 197 11.74 25.25 0.78
N LEU A 198 11.63 26.33 1.56
CA LEU A 198 12.55 26.59 2.67
C LEU A 198 12.40 25.57 3.80
N ALA A 199 11.16 25.15 4.09
CA ALA A 199 10.90 24.15 5.11
C ALA A 199 11.45 22.78 4.71
N LEU A 200 11.27 22.36 3.46
CA LEU A 200 11.81 21.11 2.92
C LEU A 200 13.34 21.08 3.01
N LYS A 201 14.02 22.17 2.60
CA LYS A 201 15.48 22.28 2.71
C LYS A 201 15.96 22.14 4.16
N ARG A 202 15.36 22.86 5.10
CA ARG A 202 15.69 22.75 6.53
C ARG A 202 15.42 21.36 7.09
N ALA A 203 14.30 20.74 6.72
CA ALA A 203 13.97 19.39 7.16
C ALA A 203 14.98 18.36 6.63
N TYR A 204 15.46 18.51 5.39
CA TYR A 204 16.53 17.68 4.84
C TYR A 204 17.82 17.79 5.68
N GLU A 205 18.27 19.02 5.95
CA GLU A 205 19.45 19.30 6.77
C GLU A 205 19.33 18.70 8.18
N MET A 206 18.14 18.79 8.80
CA MET A 206 17.89 18.29 10.17
C MET A 206 17.68 16.78 10.24
N SER A 207 17.35 16.12 9.15
CA SER A 207 17.05 14.68 9.09
C SER A 207 18.28 13.82 8.74
N GLN A 208 19.49 14.36 8.82
CA GLN A 208 20.71 13.59 8.54
C GLN A 208 20.89 12.44 9.53
N GLY A 209 21.24 11.23 9.01
CA GLY A 209 21.40 10.01 9.80
C GLY A 209 20.45 8.87 9.39
N GLY A 210 20.77 7.63 9.81
CA GLY A 210 20.24 6.40 9.20
C GLY A 210 18.71 6.23 9.21
N GLU A 211 18.04 6.54 10.32
CA GLU A 211 16.62 6.19 10.50
C GLU A 211 15.61 7.11 9.78
N ARG A 212 16.06 8.23 9.20
CA ARG A 212 15.19 9.18 8.50
C ARG A 212 15.41 9.22 6.98
N ALA A 213 16.02 8.21 6.42
CA ALA A 213 16.27 8.13 4.98
C ALA A 213 14.97 8.25 4.16
N VAL A 214 13.91 7.62 4.61
CA VAL A 214 12.59 7.66 3.96
C VAL A 214 12.01 9.08 3.92
N LEU A 215 12.20 9.86 4.99
CA LEU A 215 11.81 11.27 4.99
C LEU A 215 12.66 12.09 4.01
N ARG A 216 14.01 11.91 4.01
CA ARG A 216 14.89 12.61 3.08
C ARG A 216 14.59 12.26 1.63
N ARG A 217 14.26 10.99 1.35
CA ARG A 217 13.80 10.56 0.04
C ARG A 217 12.53 11.32 -0.39
N ALA A 218 11.52 11.40 0.49
CA ALA A 218 10.30 12.13 0.22
C ALA A 218 10.53 13.64 0.02
N ILE A 219 11.48 14.23 0.76
CA ILE A 219 11.87 15.63 0.57
C ILE A 219 12.52 15.83 -0.81
N VAL A 220 13.40 14.91 -1.22
CA VAL A 220 14.02 14.95 -2.56
C VAL A 220 12.95 14.87 -3.65
N GLU A 221 11.97 13.99 -3.52
CA GLU A 221 10.83 13.93 -4.45
C GLU A 221 10.02 15.22 -4.48
N ALA A 222 9.70 15.76 -3.30
CA ALA A 222 8.90 16.97 -3.19
C ALA A 222 9.59 18.19 -3.80
N ILE A 223 10.89 18.36 -3.56
CA ILE A 223 11.62 19.56 -4.00
C ILE A 223 11.80 19.61 -5.53
N VAL A 224 11.73 18.47 -6.23
CA VAL A 224 11.78 18.41 -7.70
C VAL A 224 10.67 19.25 -8.33
N THR A 225 9.49 19.28 -7.73
CA THR A 225 8.33 20.01 -8.26
C THR A 225 8.50 21.53 -8.21
N TYR A 226 9.42 22.02 -7.38
CA TYR A 226 9.75 23.46 -7.29
C TYR A 226 10.67 23.94 -8.42
N GLY A 227 11.49 23.06 -8.97
CA GLY A 227 12.41 23.36 -10.09
C GLY A 227 13.49 24.41 -9.75
N GLY A 228 14.19 24.84 -10.78
CA GLY A 228 15.15 25.93 -10.68
C GLY A 228 16.34 25.67 -9.75
N SER A 229 16.96 26.76 -9.22
CA SER A 229 18.14 26.67 -8.37
C SER A 229 17.90 25.98 -7.04
N VAL A 230 16.70 26.11 -6.48
CA VAL A 230 16.37 25.51 -5.17
C VAL A 230 16.40 23.97 -5.26
N SER A 231 15.80 23.41 -6.32
CA SER A 231 15.84 21.98 -6.57
C SER A 231 17.27 21.52 -6.87
N ALA A 232 17.99 22.20 -7.76
CA ALA A 232 19.35 21.82 -8.16
C ALA A 232 20.33 21.82 -6.97
N GLU A 233 20.27 22.81 -6.08
CA GLU A 233 21.13 22.88 -4.90
C GLU A 233 20.92 21.66 -3.98
N LEU A 234 19.66 21.33 -3.69
CA LEU A 234 19.35 20.18 -2.83
C LEU A 234 19.75 18.86 -3.50
N MET A 235 19.55 18.72 -4.82
CA MET A 235 19.94 17.52 -5.56
C MET A 235 21.46 17.30 -5.49
N HIS A 236 22.28 18.35 -5.65
CA HIS A 236 23.74 18.25 -5.52
C HIS A 236 24.18 17.85 -4.11
N GLU A 237 23.45 18.30 -3.09
CA GLU A 237 23.68 17.87 -1.70
C GLU A 237 23.27 16.40 -1.52
N ALA A 238 22.10 16.02 -2.03
CA ALA A 238 21.54 14.68 -1.93
C ALA A 238 22.37 13.59 -2.64
N LEU A 239 23.21 13.96 -3.62
CA LEU A 239 24.19 13.02 -4.20
C LEU A 239 25.22 12.51 -3.18
N LYS A 240 25.37 13.17 -2.05
CA LYS A 240 26.30 12.80 -0.96
C LYS A 240 25.59 12.16 0.22
N ASP A 241 24.28 11.95 0.14
CA ASP A 241 23.50 11.36 1.23
C ASP A 241 24.05 9.97 1.62
N SER A 242 23.92 9.63 2.90
CA SER A 242 24.31 8.30 3.38
C SER A 242 23.42 7.18 2.81
N ASP A 243 22.16 7.49 2.50
CA ASP A 243 21.20 6.51 1.97
C ASP A 243 21.27 6.41 0.45
N TRP A 244 21.23 5.17 -0.03
CA TRP A 244 21.32 4.87 -1.46
C TRP A 244 20.13 5.41 -2.25
N SER A 245 18.92 5.24 -1.77
CA SER A 245 17.71 5.64 -2.48
C SER A 245 17.66 7.15 -2.71
N VAL A 246 18.12 7.91 -1.72
CA VAL A 246 18.22 9.38 -1.80
C VAL A 246 19.23 9.79 -2.88
N ARG A 247 20.44 9.17 -2.89
CA ARG A 247 21.46 9.46 -3.90
C ARG A 247 21.02 9.09 -5.30
N THR A 248 20.41 7.91 -5.45
CA THR A 248 19.95 7.41 -6.76
C THR A 248 18.92 8.37 -7.34
N ARG A 249 17.97 8.82 -6.53
CA ARG A 249 16.95 9.77 -6.99
C ARG A 249 17.53 11.11 -7.40
N ALA A 250 18.43 11.65 -6.60
CA ALA A 250 19.10 12.90 -6.93
C ALA A 250 19.86 12.79 -8.25
N ALA A 251 20.58 11.68 -8.48
CA ALA A 251 21.27 11.43 -9.73
C ALA A 251 20.31 11.33 -10.92
N GLN A 252 19.19 10.63 -10.79
CA GLN A 252 18.17 10.49 -11.83
C GLN A 252 17.58 11.85 -12.23
N VAL A 253 17.29 12.71 -11.25
CA VAL A 253 16.72 14.05 -11.49
C VAL A 253 17.73 14.93 -12.22
N LEU A 254 18.99 14.95 -11.78
CA LEU A 254 20.03 15.76 -12.41
C LEU A 254 20.33 15.27 -13.83
N ASP A 255 20.39 13.97 -14.07
CA ASP A 255 20.56 13.41 -15.41
C ASP A 255 19.38 13.78 -16.34
N ALA A 256 18.15 13.81 -15.83
CA ALA A 256 16.99 14.23 -16.60
C ALA A 256 17.03 15.73 -16.97
N GLU A 257 17.49 16.58 -16.06
CA GLU A 257 17.69 18.01 -16.35
C GLU A 257 18.83 18.25 -17.34
N GLU A 258 19.87 17.43 -17.30
CA GLU A 258 21.07 17.54 -18.13
C GLU A 258 20.93 16.98 -19.55
N VAL A 259 19.87 16.25 -19.87
CA VAL A 259 19.54 15.87 -21.25
C VAL A 259 19.44 17.10 -22.17
N THR A 260 19.21 18.28 -21.61
CA THR A 260 19.20 19.56 -22.32
C THR A 260 20.56 20.28 -22.36
N LYS A 261 21.55 19.82 -21.57
CA LYS A 261 22.92 20.39 -21.56
C LYS A 261 23.93 19.24 -21.50
N PRO A 262 24.79 19.08 -22.53
CA PRO A 262 25.77 18.01 -22.54
C PRO A 262 26.72 18.15 -21.33
N TYR A 263 26.67 17.21 -20.42
CA TYR A 263 27.57 17.14 -19.29
C TYR A 263 28.67 16.12 -19.57
N GLU A 264 29.92 16.53 -19.50
CA GLU A 264 31.09 15.68 -19.75
C GLU A 264 31.44 14.73 -18.60
N GLY A 265 30.52 14.45 -17.70
CA GLY A 265 30.72 13.50 -16.61
C GLY A 265 29.41 13.00 -16.08
N ARG A 266 29.16 11.72 -16.20
CA ARG A 266 27.97 11.13 -15.59
C ARG A 266 28.05 11.25 -14.07
N ILE A 267 27.06 11.92 -13.49
CA ILE A 267 26.87 11.95 -12.04
C ILE A 267 26.57 10.52 -11.60
N ARG A 268 27.38 9.98 -10.70
CA ARG A 268 27.18 8.65 -10.12
C ARG A 268 26.95 8.77 -8.64
N PRO A 269 25.94 8.06 -8.08
CA PRO A 269 25.77 7.99 -6.64
C PRO A 269 27.02 7.41 -5.97
N LEU A 270 27.38 7.94 -4.81
CA LEU A 270 28.45 7.36 -4.01
C LEU A 270 28.04 5.98 -3.50
N PRO A 271 28.97 5.02 -3.38
CA PRO A 271 28.68 3.75 -2.73
C PRO A 271 28.17 3.97 -1.30
N ALA A 272 27.16 3.20 -0.90
CA ALA A 272 26.70 3.26 0.48
C ALA A 272 27.81 2.73 1.43
N PRO A 273 28.05 3.37 2.58
CA PRO A 273 28.87 2.78 3.62
C PRO A 273 28.30 1.41 4.02
N GLY A 274 29.15 0.38 4.16
CA GLY A 274 28.73 -0.98 4.48
C GLY A 274 28.18 -1.80 3.31
N PHE A 275 28.13 -1.26 2.10
CA PHE A 275 27.69 -2.01 0.91
C PHE A 275 28.60 -3.22 0.64
N GLU A 276 29.91 -3.10 0.91
CA GLU A 276 30.86 -4.21 0.77
C GLU A 276 30.58 -5.34 1.79
N GLU A 277 30.06 -5.01 2.97
CA GLU A 277 29.63 -6.00 3.96
C GLU A 277 28.42 -6.81 3.48
N ALA A 278 27.50 -6.17 2.76
CA ALA A 278 26.35 -6.87 2.17
C ALA A 278 26.76 -7.87 1.08
N LEU A 279 27.85 -7.61 0.35
CA LEU A 279 28.41 -8.55 -0.62
C LEU A 279 29.13 -9.75 0.01
N THR A 280 29.46 -9.69 1.29
CA THR A 280 30.01 -10.81 2.05
C THR A 280 28.96 -11.76 2.61
N LEU A 281 27.67 -11.48 2.36
CA LEU A 281 26.60 -12.43 2.62
C LEU A 281 26.89 -13.69 1.82
N ALA A 282 27.36 -14.74 2.52
CA ALA A 282 27.62 -16.01 1.91
C ALA A 282 26.32 -16.52 1.27
N VAL A 283 26.34 -16.70 -0.05
CA VAL A 283 25.21 -17.32 -0.75
C VAL A 283 24.98 -18.67 -0.10
N PRO A 284 23.84 -18.90 0.58
CA PRO A 284 23.62 -20.16 1.26
C PRO A 284 23.57 -21.30 0.25
N THR A 285 24.10 -22.46 0.65
CA THR A 285 24.08 -23.66 -0.19
C THR A 285 22.68 -24.24 -0.38
N VAL A 286 21.75 -23.84 0.46
CA VAL A 286 20.32 -24.19 0.43
C VAL A 286 19.51 -22.92 0.58
N SER A 287 18.47 -22.76 -0.21
CA SER A 287 17.56 -21.62 -0.07
C SER A 287 16.93 -21.58 1.32
N PRO A 288 17.09 -20.49 2.07
CA PRO A 288 16.45 -20.34 3.38
C PRO A 288 14.92 -20.37 3.24
N GLN A 289 14.25 -20.76 4.33
CA GLN A 289 12.80 -20.79 4.38
C GLN A 289 12.28 -19.95 5.55
N VAL A 290 11.27 -19.16 5.29
CA VAL A 290 10.56 -18.36 6.29
C VAL A 290 9.19 -18.95 6.53
N TYR A 291 8.84 -19.13 7.78
CA TYR A 291 7.52 -19.62 8.22
C TYR A 291 6.77 -18.46 8.86
N LEU A 292 5.63 -18.09 8.29
CA LEU A 292 4.70 -17.11 8.86
C LEU A 292 3.55 -17.89 9.52
N GLU A 293 3.48 -17.86 10.84
CA GLU A 293 2.43 -18.53 11.60
C GLU A 293 1.28 -17.54 11.83
N THR A 294 0.08 -17.93 11.41
CA THR A 294 -1.17 -17.17 11.58
C THR A 294 -2.19 -18.00 12.36
N ASP A 295 -3.33 -17.41 12.75
CA ASP A 295 -4.42 -18.16 13.37
C ASP A 295 -5.05 -19.18 12.40
N ALA A 296 -4.94 -18.95 11.07
CA ALA A 296 -5.47 -19.84 10.04
C ALA A 296 -4.50 -20.97 9.64
N GLY A 297 -3.23 -20.89 10.06
CA GLY A 297 -2.20 -21.87 9.75
C GLY A 297 -0.84 -21.25 9.45
N THR A 298 0.06 -22.06 8.91
CA THR A 298 1.43 -21.65 8.59
C THR A 298 1.59 -21.47 7.08
N ILE A 299 2.25 -20.39 6.69
CA ILE A 299 2.67 -20.12 5.31
C ILE A 299 4.19 -20.32 5.27
N GLN A 300 4.65 -21.21 4.40
CA GLN A 300 6.07 -21.50 4.21
C GLN A 300 6.56 -20.85 2.91
N ILE A 301 7.56 -19.98 3.04
CA ILE A 301 8.16 -19.23 1.92
C ILE A 301 9.59 -19.70 1.71
N GLU A 302 9.91 -20.17 0.52
CA GLU A 302 11.30 -20.42 0.08
C GLU A 302 11.86 -19.10 -0.48
N LEU A 303 13.02 -18.66 0.04
CA LEU A 303 13.66 -17.43 -0.41
C LEU A 303 14.52 -17.65 -1.66
N LEU A 304 14.48 -16.71 -2.57
CA LEU A 304 15.18 -16.73 -3.86
C LEU A 304 16.50 -15.93 -3.78
N VAL A 305 17.41 -16.41 -2.96
CA VAL A 305 18.69 -15.71 -2.65
C VAL A 305 19.62 -15.51 -3.85
N LEU A 306 19.42 -16.24 -4.95
CA LEU A 306 20.20 -16.04 -6.19
C LEU A 306 19.64 -14.92 -7.05
N ASP A 307 18.36 -14.65 -6.95
CA ASP A 307 17.67 -13.61 -7.74
C ASP A 307 17.69 -12.26 -7.02
N ALA A 308 17.52 -12.28 -5.70
CA ALA A 308 17.46 -11.09 -4.85
C ALA A 308 18.25 -11.30 -3.53
N PRO A 309 19.59 -11.39 -3.58
CA PRO A 309 20.40 -11.75 -2.42
C PRO A 309 20.28 -10.78 -1.26
N LEU A 310 20.26 -9.47 -1.49
CA LEU A 310 20.18 -8.46 -0.43
C LEU A 310 18.78 -8.46 0.20
N SER A 311 17.75 -8.41 -0.63
CA SER A 311 16.36 -8.33 -0.21
C SER A 311 15.89 -9.60 0.50
N SER A 312 16.26 -10.78 -0.03
CA SER A 312 15.97 -12.06 0.60
C SER A 312 16.66 -12.21 1.95
N SER A 313 17.94 -11.79 2.06
CA SER A 313 18.69 -11.84 3.32
C SER A 313 18.09 -10.88 4.35
N ARG A 314 17.71 -9.67 3.92
CA ARG A 314 17.05 -8.70 4.81
C ARG A 314 15.70 -9.20 5.29
N PHE A 315 14.91 -9.82 4.41
CA PHE A 315 13.62 -10.40 4.79
C PHE A 315 13.80 -11.54 5.82
N ALA A 316 14.79 -12.42 5.62
CA ALA A 316 15.12 -13.46 6.57
C ALA A 316 15.57 -12.90 7.93
N GLU A 317 16.41 -11.86 7.92
CA GLU A 317 16.85 -11.16 9.14
C GLU A 317 15.67 -10.56 9.90
N LEU A 318 14.79 -9.82 9.22
CA LEU A 318 13.58 -9.23 9.82
C LEU A 318 12.68 -10.31 10.43
N ALA A 319 12.46 -11.41 9.70
CA ALA A 319 11.66 -12.53 10.19
C ALA A 319 12.31 -13.21 11.41
N GLY A 320 13.63 -13.45 11.37
CA GLY A 320 14.38 -14.06 12.47
C GLY A 320 14.44 -13.22 13.73
N ASN A 321 14.44 -11.89 13.58
CA ASN A 321 14.42 -10.92 14.67
C ASN A 321 13.00 -10.59 15.18
N GLY A 322 11.97 -11.25 14.64
CA GLY A 322 10.59 -11.08 15.09
C GLY A 322 9.91 -9.78 14.63
N TYR A 323 10.47 -9.09 13.65
CA TYR A 323 9.89 -7.83 13.12
C TYR A 323 8.42 -7.98 12.71
N PHE A 324 8.05 -9.14 12.16
CA PHE A 324 6.68 -9.40 11.71
C PHE A 324 5.74 -9.93 12.81
N HIS A 325 6.20 -10.12 14.06
CA HIS A 325 5.35 -10.61 15.14
C HIS A 325 4.27 -9.58 15.50
N GLY A 326 3.02 -9.99 15.45
CA GLY A 326 1.88 -9.11 15.70
C GLY A 326 1.51 -8.20 14.53
N VAL A 327 2.23 -8.30 13.41
CA VAL A 327 1.99 -7.46 12.23
C VAL A 327 0.82 -8.01 11.40
N PRO A 328 -0.17 -7.17 11.05
CA PRO A 328 -1.32 -7.62 10.27
C PRO A 328 -1.02 -7.70 8.77
N PHE A 329 -1.79 -8.53 8.08
CA PHE A 329 -2.02 -8.37 6.65
C PHE A 329 -3.00 -7.20 6.46
N HIS A 330 -2.46 -6.05 6.10
CA HIS A 330 -3.20 -4.78 6.10
C HIS A 330 -4.00 -4.56 4.81
N ASP A 331 -3.70 -5.29 3.75
CA ASP A 331 -4.44 -5.22 2.48
C ASP A 331 -4.58 -6.62 1.88
N VAL A 332 -5.82 -7.00 1.57
CA VAL A 332 -6.16 -8.27 0.95
C VAL A 332 -7.10 -8.01 -0.22
N VAL A 333 -6.55 -8.13 -1.42
CA VAL A 333 -7.30 -7.99 -2.66
C VAL A 333 -7.56 -9.38 -3.24
N ALA A 334 -8.79 -9.79 -3.23
CA ALA A 334 -9.20 -11.09 -3.80
C ALA A 334 -8.76 -11.21 -5.27
N ASN A 335 -8.21 -12.36 -5.66
CA ASN A 335 -7.59 -12.59 -6.97
C ASN A 335 -6.47 -11.59 -7.35
N GLY A 336 -5.93 -10.88 -6.40
CA GLY A 336 -4.83 -9.94 -6.56
C GLY A 336 -3.68 -10.30 -5.65
N LEU A 337 -3.44 -9.46 -4.67
CA LEU A 337 -2.33 -9.52 -3.74
C LEU A 337 -2.81 -9.52 -2.29
N VAL A 338 -2.09 -10.22 -1.45
CA VAL A 338 -2.13 -10.06 0.01
C VAL A 338 -0.89 -9.29 0.43
N ARG A 339 -1.03 -8.16 1.12
CA ARG A 339 0.07 -7.31 1.58
C ARG A 339 0.19 -7.34 3.09
N GLY A 340 1.45 -7.47 3.57
CA GLY A 340 1.80 -7.47 4.98
C GLY A 340 3.17 -6.83 5.23
N GLY A 341 3.64 -6.93 6.46
CA GLY A 341 4.98 -6.42 6.82
C GLY A 341 5.01 -4.96 7.25
N ASP A 342 3.87 -4.33 7.43
CA ASP A 342 3.74 -2.99 8.00
C ASP A 342 3.35 -3.07 9.49
N PRO A 343 4.24 -2.69 10.43
CA PRO A 343 3.91 -2.71 11.86
C PRO A 343 2.79 -1.74 12.26
N ARG A 344 2.56 -0.68 11.49
CA ARG A 344 1.45 0.26 11.71
C ARG A 344 0.12 -0.32 11.21
N GLY A 345 0.18 -1.15 10.17
CA GLY A 345 -0.98 -1.75 9.54
C GLY A 345 -1.81 -0.77 8.70
N ASP A 346 -1.28 0.41 8.36
CA ASP A 346 -1.95 1.42 7.55
C ASP A 346 -1.39 1.53 6.12
N GLY A 347 -0.38 0.70 5.80
CA GLY A 347 0.33 0.71 4.52
C GLY A 347 1.44 1.75 4.42
N PHE A 348 1.60 2.61 5.43
CA PHE A 348 2.62 3.67 5.45
C PHE A 348 3.85 3.32 6.27
N GLY A 349 3.80 2.30 7.13
CA GLY A 349 4.91 1.92 7.99
C GLY A 349 5.99 1.12 7.24
N GLY A 350 7.14 0.99 7.87
CA GLY A 350 8.30 0.25 7.34
C GLY A 350 9.42 0.19 8.35
N THR A 351 10.59 -0.26 7.91
CA THR A 351 11.79 -0.37 8.74
C THR A 351 12.55 0.95 8.88
N GLY A 352 12.21 1.96 8.08
CA GLY A 352 12.96 3.21 7.95
C GLY A 352 14.26 3.09 7.14
N VAL A 353 14.57 1.89 6.64
CA VAL A 353 15.75 1.60 5.81
C VAL A 353 15.30 1.06 4.47
N THR A 354 15.65 1.76 3.40
CA THR A 354 15.31 1.36 2.04
C THR A 354 16.25 0.30 1.50
N LEU A 355 15.73 -0.57 0.64
CA LEU A 355 16.46 -1.60 -0.08
C LEU A 355 16.57 -1.23 -1.55
N ARG A 356 17.66 -1.67 -2.17
CA ARG A 356 17.83 -1.57 -3.62
C ARG A 356 16.90 -2.54 -4.32
N ASP A 357 16.39 -2.12 -5.46
CA ASP A 357 15.64 -3.03 -6.32
C ASP A 357 16.57 -4.10 -6.92
N GLU A 358 16.18 -5.35 -6.77
CA GLU A 358 16.83 -6.51 -7.37
C GLU A 358 15.85 -7.14 -8.36
N LEU A 359 15.67 -6.45 -9.49
CA LEU A 359 14.70 -6.85 -10.50
C LEU A 359 15.19 -8.10 -11.26
N SER A 360 14.28 -9.02 -11.52
CA SER A 360 14.55 -10.26 -12.26
C SER A 360 13.49 -10.45 -13.37
N GLU A 361 13.78 -11.36 -14.30
CA GLU A 361 12.83 -11.76 -15.36
C GLU A 361 11.78 -12.78 -14.87
N ARG A 362 11.71 -13.03 -13.56
CA ARG A 362 10.72 -13.97 -13.01
C ARG A 362 9.33 -13.38 -13.11
N PRO A 363 8.38 -14.12 -13.69
CA PRO A 363 6.99 -13.69 -13.70
C PRO A 363 6.39 -13.77 -12.30
N ILE A 364 5.52 -12.81 -11.98
CA ILE A 364 4.76 -12.79 -10.73
C ILE A 364 3.55 -13.70 -10.90
N LEU A 365 3.71 -14.95 -10.50
CA LEU A 365 2.71 -16.00 -10.54
C LEU A 365 2.08 -16.21 -9.16
N ARG A 366 1.01 -17.02 -9.11
CA ARG A 366 0.41 -17.45 -7.84
C ARG A 366 1.47 -18.00 -6.87
N GLY A 367 1.50 -17.48 -5.65
CA GLY A 367 2.45 -17.82 -4.60
C GLY A 367 3.78 -17.05 -4.67
N THR A 368 4.00 -16.20 -5.67
CA THR A 368 5.18 -15.31 -5.68
C THR A 368 5.12 -14.35 -4.51
N VAL A 369 6.25 -14.19 -3.83
CA VAL A 369 6.46 -13.21 -2.75
C VAL A 369 7.40 -12.13 -3.24
N GLY A 370 6.95 -10.88 -3.22
CA GLY A 370 7.74 -9.72 -3.62
C GLY A 370 7.71 -8.61 -2.57
N LEU A 371 8.68 -7.71 -2.62
CA LEU A 371 8.67 -6.50 -1.77
C LEU A 371 7.74 -5.44 -2.35
N THR A 372 7.03 -4.72 -1.50
CA THR A 372 6.25 -3.55 -1.92
C THR A 372 7.11 -2.30 -1.95
N LEU A 373 6.79 -1.41 -2.87
CA LEU A 373 7.43 -0.10 -3.01
C LEU A 373 6.57 0.98 -2.35
N GLN A 374 7.19 2.06 -1.90
CA GLN A 374 6.47 3.22 -1.38
C GLN A 374 5.96 4.07 -2.55
N GLY A 375 4.62 4.07 -2.73
CA GLY A 375 3.99 4.82 -3.82
C GLY A 375 4.39 4.37 -5.23
N GLU A 376 4.80 3.10 -5.39
CA GLU A 376 5.31 2.53 -6.65
C GLU A 376 6.67 3.13 -7.13
N GLU A 377 7.33 3.91 -6.27
CA GLU A 377 8.63 4.51 -6.59
C GLU A 377 9.77 3.48 -6.48
N PRO A 378 10.65 3.36 -7.49
CA PRO A 378 11.80 2.46 -7.44
C PRO A 378 12.75 2.78 -6.26
N GLU A 379 13.48 1.77 -5.79
CA GLU A 379 14.49 1.88 -4.72
C GLU A 379 13.88 2.30 -3.36
N THR A 380 12.58 2.00 -3.11
CA THR A 380 11.87 2.41 -1.90
C THR A 380 11.32 1.25 -1.07
N ALA A 381 11.65 0.01 -1.43
CA ALA A 381 11.25 -1.15 -0.63
C ALA A 381 11.89 -1.08 0.76
N GLU A 382 11.14 -1.44 1.81
CA GLU A 382 11.62 -1.43 3.19
C GLU A 382 11.48 -2.81 3.87
N GLY A 383 10.28 -3.20 4.23
CA GLY A 383 9.99 -4.46 4.92
C GLY A 383 8.60 -4.96 4.61
N GLN A 384 7.81 -4.16 3.89
CA GLN A 384 6.51 -4.60 3.43
C GLN A 384 6.67 -5.57 2.25
N PHE A 385 5.80 -6.57 2.20
CA PHE A 385 5.80 -7.60 1.16
C PHE A 385 4.39 -7.90 0.66
N PHE A 386 4.32 -8.51 -0.51
CA PHE A 386 3.07 -9.07 -1.03
C PHE A 386 3.22 -10.55 -1.35
N ILE A 387 2.08 -11.28 -1.33
CA ILE A 387 1.93 -12.64 -1.86
C ILE A 387 0.88 -12.60 -2.95
N ALA A 388 1.23 -13.05 -4.15
CA ALA A 388 0.31 -13.07 -5.28
C ALA A 388 -0.68 -14.24 -5.19
N LEU A 389 -1.99 -13.94 -5.27
CA LEU A 389 -3.06 -14.95 -5.30
C LEU A 389 -3.31 -15.51 -6.69
N THR A 390 -3.02 -14.72 -7.73
CA THR A 390 -3.11 -15.09 -9.15
C THR A 390 -1.94 -14.48 -9.91
N PRO A 391 -1.67 -14.88 -11.16
CA PRO A 391 -0.68 -14.20 -11.99
C PRO A 391 -0.94 -12.70 -12.13
N GLN A 392 0.11 -11.89 -11.99
CA GLN A 392 0.07 -10.42 -12.05
C GLN A 392 1.08 -9.92 -13.09
N PRO A 393 0.86 -10.14 -14.39
CA PRO A 393 1.84 -9.82 -15.42
C PRO A 393 2.15 -8.33 -15.53
N GLU A 394 1.26 -7.46 -15.08
CA GLU A 394 1.49 -6.01 -15.01
C GLU A 394 2.54 -5.59 -13.99
N LEU A 395 2.90 -6.48 -13.05
CA LEU A 395 3.93 -6.24 -12.04
C LEU A 395 5.29 -6.86 -12.43
N ASP A 396 5.34 -7.65 -13.50
CA ASP A 396 6.56 -8.33 -13.94
C ASP A 396 7.68 -7.31 -14.25
N GLY A 397 8.87 -7.55 -13.67
CA GLY A 397 10.03 -6.69 -13.86
C GLY A 397 9.99 -5.34 -13.14
N HIS A 398 8.95 -5.06 -12.36
CA HIS A 398 8.80 -3.80 -11.61
C HIS A 398 9.04 -3.95 -10.10
N TYR A 399 8.97 -5.18 -9.59
CA TYR A 399 9.11 -5.47 -8.16
C TYR A 399 10.19 -6.51 -7.90
N THR A 400 10.91 -6.36 -6.80
CA THR A 400 11.88 -7.35 -6.34
C THR A 400 11.17 -8.60 -5.85
N VAL A 401 11.37 -9.72 -6.54
CA VAL A 401 10.84 -11.03 -6.17
C VAL A 401 11.81 -11.71 -5.20
N ILE A 402 11.41 -11.85 -3.95
CA ILE A 402 12.27 -12.39 -2.88
C ILE A 402 12.04 -13.86 -2.57
N GLY A 403 10.91 -14.43 -3.00
CA GLY A 403 10.55 -15.78 -2.62
C GLY A 403 9.30 -16.32 -3.31
N ARG A 404 8.95 -17.54 -2.92
CA ARG A 404 7.70 -18.18 -3.30
C ARG A 404 7.12 -18.98 -2.15
N VAL A 405 5.82 -19.02 -2.05
CA VAL A 405 5.11 -19.92 -1.13
C VAL A 405 5.25 -21.34 -1.64
N VAL A 406 5.82 -22.22 -0.81
CA VAL A 406 6.01 -23.64 -1.12
C VAL A 406 5.02 -24.53 -0.40
N ASP A 407 4.45 -24.05 0.72
CA ASP A 407 3.37 -24.70 1.44
C ASP A 407 2.46 -23.64 2.11
N GLY A 408 1.20 -23.96 2.34
CA GLY A 408 0.25 -23.07 3.00
C GLY A 408 -0.48 -22.09 2.07
N MET A 409 -0.49 -22.30 0.73
CA MET A 409 -1.29 -21.43 -0.17
C MET A 409 -2.78 -21.41 0.15
N ALA A 410 -3.34 -22.50 0.71
CA ALA A 410 -4.72 -22.51 1.19
C ALA A 410 -4.94 -21.57 2.39
N VAL A 411 -3.92 -21.39 3.23
CA VAL A 411 -3.93 -20.40 4.31
C VAL A 411 -3.95 -18.99 3.72
N VAL A 412 -3.10 -18.72 2.70
CA VAL A 412 -3.04 -17.41 2.05
C VAL A 412 -4.37 -17.06 1.38
N ASP A 413 -5.03 -18.04 0.73
CA ASP A 413 -6.36 -17.83 0.11
C ASP A 413 -7.45 -17.46 1.12
N GLY A 414 -7.34 -17.98 2.35
CA GLY A 414 -8.29 -17.73 3.44
C GLY A 414 -8.02 -16.47 4.25
N LEU A 415 -6.89 -15.77 3.98
CA LEU A 415 -6.56 -14.54 4.73
C LEU A 415 -7.59 -13.45 4.48
N THR A 416 -7.90 -12.75 5.54
CA THR A 416 -8.73 -11.54 5.52
C THR A 416 -7.93 -10.34 6.02
N GLN A 417 -8.35 -9.16 5.65
CA GLN A 417 -7.74 -7.93 6.16
C GLN A 417 -7.75 -7.92 7.70
N TRP A 418 -6.61 -7.62 8.29
CA TRP A 418 -6.32 -7.61 9.72
C TRP A 418 -6.02 -8.98 10.34
N ASP A 419 -5.96 -10.08 9.57
CA ASP A 419 -5.33 -11.29 10.06
C ASP A 419 -3.87 -11.04 10.40
N VAL A 420 -3.39 -11.63 11.51
CA VAL A 420 -2.11 -11.27 12.13
C VAL A 420 -1.09 -12.38 11.97
N ILE A 421 0.13 -12.01 11.63
CA ILE A 421 1.31 -12.89 11.74
C ILE A 421 1.64 -13.02 13.23
N ARG A 422 1.31 -14.16 13.84
CA ARG A 422 1.53 -14.40 15.25
C ARG A 422 2.99 -14.58 15.59
N ARG A 423 3.70 -15.27 14.68
CA ARG A 423 5.11 -15.60 14.85
C ARG A 423 5.78 -15.84 13.51
N THR A 424 7.09 -15.60 13.46
CA THR A 424 7.92 -15.99 12.33
C THR A 424 9.09 -16.86 12.79
N ARG A 425 9.47 -17.80 11.92
CA ARG A 425 10.67 -18.61 12.10
C ARG A 425 11.44 -18.66 10.78
N VAL A 426 12.76 -18.83 10.88
CA VAL A 426 13.61 -18.93 9.71
C VAL A 426 14.45 -20.20 9.82
N TRP A 427 14.44 -21.01 8.77
CA TRP A 427 15.37 -22.12 8.57
C TRP A 427 16.42 -21.70 7.53
N ASP A 428 17.69 -21.71 7.93
CA ASP A 428 18.83 -21.27 7.10
C ASP A 428 19.52 -22.41 6.33
N GLY A 429 18.97 -23.62 6.38
CA GLY A 429 19.55 -24.82 5.82
C GLY A 429 20.28 -25.69 6.86
N VAL A 430 20.51 -25.18 8.05
CA VAL A 430 21.22 -25.85 9.15
C VAL A 430 20.46 -25.78 10.46
N SER A 431 19.96 -24.60 10.80
CA SER A 431 19.30 -24.31 12.06
C SER A 431 17.98 -23.56 11.87
N MET A 432 17.11 -23.61 12.88
CA MET A 432 15.88 -22.83 12.95
C MET A 432 16.08 -21.68 13.93
N THR A 433 15.85 -20.45 13.48
CA THR A 433 15.86 -19.24 14.32
C THR A 433 14.44 -18.75 14.59
N GLY A 434 14.25 -17.92 15.63
CA GLY A 434 12.91 -17.42 16.00
C GLY A 434 12.15 -18.41 16.92
N LEU A 435 12.85 -19.19 17.73
CA LEU A 435 12.26 -20.22 18.60
C LEU A 435 11.89 -19.72 20.01
N GLU A 436 12.17 -18.47 20.38
CA GLU A 436 11.84 -17.89 21.69
C GLU A 436 10.58 -17.02 21.67
#